data_75878774e79108d9f75764ed359c105d
#
_entry.id   75878774e79108d9f75764ed359c105d
#
_cell.length_a   1.000
_cell.length_b   1.000
_cell.length_c   1.000
_cell.angle_alpha   90.00
_cell.angle_beta   90.00
_cell.angle_gamma   90.00
#
_symmetry.space_group_name_H-M   'P 1'
#
loop_
_entity.id
_entity.type
_entity.pdbx_description
1 polymer ?
#
loop_
_entity_poly.entity_id
_entity_poly.type
_entity_poly.pdbx_seq_one_letter_code
_entity_poly.pdbx_strand_id
1 'polypeptide(L)'
;PLQGKTLDTEEEAIEQIAEWNEVKTFTPVIEENALCIYKDRQRPVLVKGVPDNYTELSHIQDIVTSGTFQLNDGRIDYVSLGIGVAGQLGVVANSPYPVELYAPNRLGKVNLANPSQSFNGRRIFVSSTFCANQAIYDDQLAIIPLSTAREMFSYTTEATAIELRLTPTTNENEFAKKLREHLGDAYRVATHMQQNDWYKWVQIEKWITFLILSFILMIATFNVIGALSMLIVDKKRDIDTLQNLGA
;
A
#
# COMPACT_ATOMS: atom_id res chain seq x y z
N PRO A 1 -5.63 -13.43 2.69
CA PRO A 1 -6.52 -14.45 2.12
C PRO A 1 -7.57 -13.82 1.19
N LEU A 2 -8.07 -14.59 0.22
CA LEU A 2 -9.14 -14.15 -0.70
C LEU A 2 -10.53 -14.30 -0.08
N GLN A 3 -10.67 -15.26 0.82
CA GLN A 3 -11.88 -15.45 1.61
C GLN A 3 -11.53 -15.29 3.10
N GLY A 4 -12.21 -14.36 3.76
CA GLY A 4 -11.87 -13.97 5.12
C GLY A 4 -10.83 -12.86 5.19
N LYS A 5 -10.63 -12.29 6.39
CA LYS A 5 -9.64 -11.21 6.62
C LYS A 5 -8.32 -11.72 7.18
N THR A 6 -8.27 -12.94 7.68
CA THR A 6 -7.15 -13.49 8.44
C THR A 6 -6.67 -14.80 7.86
N LEU A 7 -5.41 -15.06 8.04
CA LEU A 7 -4.72 -16.32 7.78
C LEU A 7 -4.16 -16.84 9.11
N ASP A 8 -4.16 -18.14 9.29
CA ASP A 8 -3.52 -18.76 10.44
C ASP A 8 -2.04 -18.94 10.15
N THR A 9 -1.19 -18.38 11.00
CA THR A 9 0.27 -18.48 10.82
C THR A 9 0.81 -19.86 11.16
N GLU A 10 0.04 -20.70 11.84
CA GLU A 10 0.37 -22.10 12.19
C GLU A 10 -0.12 -23.10 11.13
N GLU A 11 -0.71 -22.65 10.04
CA GLU A 11 -1.07 -23.54 8.93
C GLU A 11 0.20 -24.09 8.27
N GLU A 12 0.27 -25.42 8.12
CA GLU A 12 1.46 -26.15 7.63
C GLU A 12 1.96 -25.62 6.28
N ALA A 13 1.04 -25.26 5.37
CA ALA A 13 1.38 -24.69 4.08
C ALA A 13 2.07 -23.32 4.19
N ILE A 14 1.78 -22.58 5.25
CA ILE A 14 2.36 -21.25 5.53
C ILE A 14 3.68 -21.38 6.23
N GLU A 15 3.81 -22.30 7.22
CA GLU A 15 5.07 -22.54 7.92
C GLU A 15 6.16 -23.04 6.98
N GLN A 16 5.84 -23.92 6.05
CA GLN A 16 6.79 -24.44 5.06
C GLN A 16 7.44 -23.32 4.23
N ILE A 17 6.76 -22.19 4.00
CA ILE A 17 7.31 -21.06 3.25
C ILE A 17 8.48 -20.41 3.99
N ALA A 18 8.46 -20.40 5.31
CA ALA A 18 9.54 -19.84 6.13
C ALA A 18 10.86 -20.61 5.97
N GLU A 19 10.78 -21.90 5.60
CA GLU A 19 11.94 -22.77 5.41
C GLU A 19 12.56 -22.71 4.01
N TRP A 20 11.92 -21.99 3.08
CA TRP A 20 12.44 -21.90 1.71
C TRP A 20 13.74 -21.09 1.66
N ASN A 21 14.75 -21.61 0.97
CA ASN A 21 16.06 -20.96 0.84
C ASN A 21 16.03 -19.56 0.22
N GLU A 22 14.98 -19.26 -0.56
CA GLU A 22 14.76 -17.97 -1.20
C GLU A 22 14.22 -16.93 -0.21
N VAL A 23 13.66 -17.35 0.92
CA VAL A 23 13.07 -16.48 1.95
C VAL A 23 14.12 -16.12 2.98
N LYS A 24 14.44 -14.83 3.05
CA LYS A 24 15.36 -14.31 4.07
C LYS A 24 14.64 -14.05 5.39
N THR A 25 13.42 -13.51 5.34
CA THR A 25 12.60 -13.25 6.53
C THR A 25 11.12 -13.50 6.22
N PHE A 26 10.47 -14.08 7.23
CA PHE A 26 9.04 -14.34 7.27
C PHE A 26 8.46 -13.52 8.42
N THR A 27 7.60 -12.56 8.11
CA THR A 27 7.10 -11.58 9.07
C THR A 27 5.57 -11.56 9.05
N PRO A 28 4.89 -12.16 10.04
CA PRO A 28 3.44 -12.01 10.18
C PRO A 28 3.12 -10.58 10.61
N VAL A 29 2.10 -9.99 9.99
CA VAL A 29 1.64 -8.64 10.29
C VAL A 29 0.11 -8.61 10.43
N ILE A 30 -0.37 -7.68 11.25
CA ILE A 30 -1.78 -7.38 11.39
C ILE A 30 -2.01 -5.96 10.88
N GLU A 31 -2.80 -5.82 9.83
CA GLU A 31 -3.18 -4.53 9.27
C GLU A 31 -4.70 -4.38 9.39
N GLU A 32 -5.14 -3.49 10.28
CA GLU A 32 -6.54 -3.23 10.57
C GLU A 32 -6.81 -1.76 10.86
N ASN A 33 -8.02 -1.32 10.54
CA ASN A 33 -8.43 0.05 10.81
C ASN A 33 -8.77 0.27 12.28
N ALA A 34 -8.29 1.38 12.81
CA ALA A 34 -8.58 1.85 14.17
C ALA A 34 -8.82 3.36 14.18
N LEU A 35 -9.37 3.87 15.26
CA LEU A 35 -9.48 5.29 15.52
C LEU A 35 -8.37 5.70 16.49
N CYS A 36 -7.53 6.63 16.08
CA CYS A 36 -6.50 7.23 16.94
C CYS A 36 -7.01 8.55 17.48
N ILE A 37 -6.96 8.72 18.81
CA ILE A 37 -7.40 9.91 19.52
C ILE A 37 -6.22 10.50 20.29
N TYR A 38 -6.03 11.79 20.19
CA TYR A 38 -5.07 12.55 21.00
C TYR A 38 -5.72 13.85 21.46
N LYS A 39 -5.95 13.95 22.77
CA LYS A 39 -6.71 15.06 23.38
C LYS A 39 -8.10 15.21 22.75
N ASP A 40 -8.34 16.32 22.07
CA ASP A 40 -9.61 16.69 21.41
C ASP A 40 -9.63 16.33 19.90
N ARG A 41 -8.54 15.78 19.38
CA ARG A 41 -8.41 15.42 17.97
C ARG A 41 -8.50 13.91 17.78
N GLN A 42 -9.16 13.52 16.70
CA GLN A 42 -9.30 12.12 16.33
C GLN A 42 -9.07 11.90 14.84
N ARG A 43 -8.51 10.73 14.51
CA ARG A 43 -8.20 10.37 13.13
C ARG A 43 -8.35 8.85 12.92
N PRO A 44 -9.01 8.39 11.83
CA PRO A 44 -8.92 7.00 11.43
C PRO A 44 -7.49 6.72 10.96
N VAL A 45 -6.93 5.59 11.40
CA VAL A 45 -5.59 5.14 11.06
C VAL A 45 -5.62 3.67 10.67
N LEU A 46 -4.70 3.27 9.80
CA LEU A 46 -4.38 1.89 9.56
C LEU A 46 -3.32 1.46 10.58
N VAL A 47 -3.71 0.61 11.51
CA VAL A 47 -2.76 0.05 12.49
C VAL A 47 -2.06 -1.13 11.85
N LYS A 48 -0.72 -1.10 11.89
CA LYS A 48 0.14 -2.21 11.47
C LYS A 48 0.85 -2.77 12.68
N GLY A 49 0.43 -3.96 13.12
CA GLY A 49 1.09 -4.73 14.17
C GLY A 49 2.26 -5.52 13.59
N VAL A 50 3.46 -5.29 14.08
CA VAL A 50 4.69 -5.93 13.61
C VAL A 50 5.47 -6.54 14.77
N PRO A 51 6.30 -7.60 14.56
CA PRO A 51 7.11 -8.19 15.61
C PRO A 51 8.19 -7.22 16.12
N ASP A 52 8.68 -7.45 17.34
CA ASP A 52 9.60 -6.54 18.03
C ASP A 52 10.94 -6.36 17.29
N ASN A 53 11.38 -7.38 16.55
CA ASN A 53 12.59 -7.33 15.74
C ASN A 53 12.37 -6.68 14.35
N TYR A 54 11.25 -6.02 14.13
CA TYR A 54 10.91 -5.39 12.84
C TYR A 54 11.95 -4.37 12.36
N THR A 55 12.66 -3.73 13.29
CA THR A 55 13.78 -2.83 12.97
C THR A 55 14.91 -3.52 12.21
N GLU A 56 15.21 -4.78 12.55
CA GLU A 56 16.24 -5.57 11.89
C GLU A 56 15.75 -6.10 10.53
N LEU A 57 14.43 -6.28 10.41
CA LEU A 57 13.77 -6.84 9.24
C LEU A 57 13.45 -5.77 8.18
N SER A 58 13.38 -4.50 8.56
CA SER A 58 12.97 -3.39 7.70
C SER A 58 13.97 -2.24 7.78
N HIS A 59 13.91 -1.34 6.80
CA HIS A 59 14.67 -0.09 6.79
C HIS A 59 13.87 1.07 7.43
N ILE A 60 13.00 0.75 8.41
CA ILE A 60 12.13 1.74 9.02
C ILE A 60 12.91 2.88 9.71
N GLN A 61 14.08 2.58 10.23
CA GLN A 61 14.95 3.59 10.88
C GLN A 61 15.40 4.67 9.92
N ASP A 62 15.58 4.35 8.66
CA ASP A 62 16.08 5.29 7.64
C ASP A 62 15.05 6.38 7.29
N ILE A 63 13.78 6.12 7.59
CA ILE A 63 12.65 7.01 7.31
C ILE A 63 12.08 7.70 8.55
N VAL A 64 12.65 7.45 9.75
CA VAL A 64 12.27 8.15 10.98
C VAL A 64 12.67 9.61 10.89
N THR A 65 11.71 10.51 11.11
CA THR A 65 11.91 11.97 11.05
C THR A 65 12.08 12.61 12.43
N SER A 66 11.50 12.00 13.47
CA SER A 66 11.61 12.48 14.85
C SER A 66 11.47 11.34 15.85
N GLY A 67 12.19 11.40 16.95
CA GLY A 67 12.25 10.34 17.95
C GLY A 67 13.14 9.17 17.53
N THR A 68 12.91 8.00 18.14
CA THR A 68 13.60 6.75 17.85
C THR A 68 12.55 5.67 17.62
N PHE A 69 12.67 4.91 16.54
CA PHE A 69 11.77 3.79 16.31
C PHE A 69 11.99 2.71 17.37
N GLN A 70 11.06 2.62 18.27
CA GLN A 70 11.03 1.63 19.33
C GLN A 70 9.57 1.25 19.56
N LEU A 71 9.27 -0.04 19.55
CA LEU A 71 7.92 -0.54 19.73
C LEU A 71 7.67 -1.01 21.17
N ASN A 72 8.70 -1.46 21.87
CA ASN A 72 8.60 -1.93 23.24
C ASN A 72 9.93 -1.69 24.00
N ASP A 73 9.85 -1.37 25.29
CA ASP A 73 11.01 -1.26 26.19
C ASP A 73 11.03 -2.33 27.30
N GLY A 74 10.19 -3.36 27.15
CA GLY A 74 9.99 -4.42 28.15
C GLY A 74 9.00 -4.06 29.26
N ARG A 75 8.47 -2.83 29.28
CA ARG A 75 7.48 -2.36 30.27
C ARG A 75 6.30 -1.68 29.62
N ILE A 76 6.53 -0.92 28.57
CA ILE A 76 5.56 -0.07 27.90
C ILE A 76 5.66 -0.31 26.40
N ASP A 77 4.51 -0.41 25.75
CA ASP A 77 4.41 -0.46 24.30
C ASP A 77 4.34 0.96 23.72
N TYR A 78 4.95 1.14 22.56
CA TYR A 78 5.02 2.40 21.85
C TYR A 78 4.43 2.29 20.46
N VAL A 79 3.97 3.42 19.94
CA VAL A 79 3.51 3.56 18.56
C VAL A 79 4.45 4.48 17.78
N SER A 80 4.75 4.10 16.55
CA SER A 80 5.36 4.98 15.56
C SER A 80 4.30 5.44 14.58
N LEU A 81 4.16 6.76 14.37
CA LEU A 81 3.11 7.36 13.55
C LEU A 81 3.69 7.92 12.25
N GLY A 82 2.95 7.79 11.17
CA GLY A 82 3.22 8.54 9.95
C GLY A 82 3.19 10.05 10.22
N ILE A 83 4.05 10.81 9.57
CA ILE A 83 4.20 12.26 9.81
C ILE A 83 2.89 13.03 9.61
N GLY A 84 2.07 12.63 8.64
CA GLY A 84 0.77 13.24 8.37
C GLY A 84 -0.25 12.93 9.48
N VAL A 85 -0.27 11.69 10.01
CA VAL A 85 -1.09 11.31 11.17
C VAL A 85 -0.70 12.15 12.37
N ALA A 86 0.61 12.23 12.70
CA ALA A 86 1.13 12.98 13.82
C ALA A 86 0.81 14.48 13.71
N GLY A 87 0.97 15.06 12.51
CA GLY A 87 0.66 16.46 12.24
C GLY A 87 -0.81 16.81 12.42
N GLN A 88 -1.71 15.94 11.92
CA GLN A 88 -3.16 16.14 12.03
C GLN A 88 -3.66 16.00 13.47
N LEU A 89 -3.11 15.07 14.24
CA LEU A 89 -3.40 14.91 15.65
C LEU A 89 -2.72 15.98 16.50
N GLY A 90 -1.67 16.62 16.00
CA GLY A 90 -0.86 17.58 16.76
C GLY A 90 -0.03 16.90 17.85
N VAL A 91 0.38 15.65 17.62
CA VAL A 91 1.25 14.90 18.52
C VAL A 91 2.68 14.92 18.02
N VAL A 92 3.64 14.93 18.93
CA VAL A 92 5.07 14.86 18.63
C VAL A 92 5.66 13.58 19.22
N ALA A 93 6.77 13.13 18.67
CA ALA A 93 7.52 12.01 19.24
C ALA A 93 7.91 12.31 20.70
N ASN A 94 7.91 11.27 21.53
CA ASN A 94 8.19 11.34 22.96
C ASN A 94 7.26 12.28 23.76
N SER A 95 6.02 12.48 23.26
CA SER A 95 5.01 13.22 24.01
C SER A 95 4.76 12.58 25.37
N PRO A 96 4.64 13.38 26.47
CA PRO A 96 4.30 12.85 27.80
C PRO A 96 2.85 12.35 27.89
N TYR A 97 2.02 12.66 26.90
CA TYR A 97 0.63 12.22 26.86
C TYR A 97 0.49 11.09 25.84
N PRO A 98 -0.14 9.96 26.22
CA PRO A 98 -0.38 8.87 25.32
C PRO A 98 -1.44 9.23 24.26
N VAL A 99 -1.39 8.57 23.12
CA VAL A 99 -2.50 8.48 22.18
C VAL A 99 -3.41 7.31 22.60
N GLU A 100 -4.67 7.39 22.25
CA GLU A 100 -5.64 6.33 22.48
C GLU A 100 -6.02 5.71 21.14
N LEU A 101 -5.81 4.40 20.99
CA LEU A 101 -6.23 3.63 19.84
C LEU A 101 -7.49 2.84 20.17
N TYR A 102 -8.52 2.97 19.36
CA TYR A 102 -9.78 2.25 19.50
C TYR A 102 -10.04 1.38 18.27
N ALA A 103 -10.18 0.09 18.49
CA ALA A 103 -10.52 -0.90 17.47
C ALA A 103 -11.92 -1.47 17.71
N PRO A 104 -12.70 -1.76 16.66
CA PRO A 104 -13.97 -2.46 16.82
C PRO A 104 -13.74 -3.86 17.40
N ASN A 105 -14.56 -4.24 18.38
CA ASN A 105 -14.52 -5.59 18.94
C ASN A 105 -15.12 -6.58 17.94
N ARG A 106 -14.31 -7.51 17.42
CA ARG A 106 -14.75 -8.53 16.46
C ARG A 106 -15.67 -9.59 17.06
N LEU A 107 -15.46 -9.92 18.35
CA LEU A 107 -16.14 -11.01 19.03
C LEU A 107 -17.42 -10.56 19.73
N GLY A 108 -17.58 -9.26 19.95
CA GLY A 108 -18.71 -8.66 20.66
C GLY A 108 -19.88 -8.35 19.71
N LYS A 109 -21.11 -8.66 20.14
CA LYS A 109 -22.31 -8.09 19.53
C LYS A 109 -22.34 -6.59 19.85
N VAL A 110 -22.58 -5.75 18.83
CA VAL A 110 -22.74 -4.31 19.02
C VAL A 110 -23.87 -4.07 20.04
N ASN A 111 -23.52 -3.58 21.21
CA ASN A 111 -24.49 -3.23 22.23
C ASN A 111 -24.96 -1.79 21.99
N LEU A 112 -26.13 -1.62 21.41
CA LEU A 112 -26.71 -0.30 21.12
C LEU A 112 -26.97 0.52 22.37
N ALA A 113 -27.12 -0.12 23.55
CA ALA A 113 -27.32 0.57 24.82
C ALA A 113 -26.01 1.10 25.44
N ASN A 114 -24.87 0.49 25.10
CA ASN A 114 -23.55 0.94 25.55
C ASN A 114 -22.50 0.76 24.44
N PRO A 115 -22.42 1.71 23.49
CA PRO A 115 -21.52 1.62 22.33
C PRO A 115 -20.03 1.54 22.70
N SER A 116 -19.64 2.08 23.86
CA SER A 116 -18.24 2.07 24.30
C SER A 116 -17.70 0.66 24.58
N GLN A 117 -18.55 -0.29 24.93
CA GLN A 117 -18.18 -1.69 25.12
C GLN A 117 -17.92 -2.43 23.78
N SER A 118 -18.28 -1.82 22.67
CA SER A 118 -18.07 -2.37 21.33
C SER A 118 -16.67 -2.09 20.76
N PHE A 119 -15.83 -1.38 21.51
CA PHE A 119 -14.49 -1.01 21.11
C PHE A 119 -13.45 -1.47 22.14
N ASN A 120 -12.36 -2.03 21.66
CA ASN A 120 -11.18 -2.29 22.46
C ASN A 120 -10.27 -1.06 22.39
N GLY A 121 -10.03 -0.41 23.54
CA GLY A 121 -9.19 0.78 23.63
C GLY A 121 -7.82 0.47 24.24
N ARG A 122 -6.76 1.04 23.67
CA ARG A 122 -5.39 1.00 24.23
C ARG A 122 -4.80 2.40 24.29
N ARG A 123 -4.13 2.70 25.42
CA ARG A 123 -3.31 3.91 25.57
C ARG A 123 -1.87 3.55 25.30
N ILE A 124 -1.23 4.26 24.38
CA ILE A 124 0.11 3.95 23.91
C ILE A 124 0.89 5.25 23.68
N PHE A 125 2.17 5.28 24.04
CA PHE A 125 3.01 6.47 23.85
C PHE A 125 3.64 6.49 22.46
N VAL A 126 3.85 7.71 21.94
CA VAL A 126 4.46 7.88 20.63
C VAL A 126 5.99 7.93 20.78
N SER A 127 6.70 6.92 20.28
CA SER A 127 8.17 6.85 20.29
C SER A 127 8.80 7.65 19.15
N SER A 128 8.17 7.59 17.99
CA SER A 128 8.73 8.22 16.77
C SER A 128 7.66 8.62 15.78
N THR A 129 8.07 9.47 14.84
CA THR A 129 7.32 9.74 13.61
C THR A 129 8.19 9.42 12.41
N PHE A 130 7.60 8.92 11.33
CA PHE A 130 8.29 8.54 10.10
C PHE A 130 7.67 9.19 8.87
N CYS A 131 8.47 9.28 7.80
CA CYS A 131 8.06 9.79 6.49
C CYS A 131 8.56 8.85 5.39
N ALA A 132 7.65 8.11 4.77
CA ALA A 132 7.92 7.20 3.66
C ALA A 132 7.87 7.90 2.29
N ASN A 133 7.53 9.19 2.25
CA ASN A 133 7.23 9.96 1.05
C ASN A 133 6.11 9.34 0.19
N GLN A 134 5.17 8.68 0.84
CA GLN A 134 3.99 8.10 0.24
C GLN A 134 2.78 8.41 1.12
N ALA A 135 1.82 9.16 0.58
CA ALA A 135 0.67 9.65 1.34
C ALA A 135 -0.13 8.53 2.04
N ILE A 136 -0.22 7.35 1.43
CA ILE A 136 -0.93 6.20 2.01
C ILE A 136 -0.30 5.73 3.34
N TYR A 137 1.03 5.85 3.48
CA TYR A 137 1.72 5.50 4.72
C TYR A 137 1.82 6.70 5.66
N ASP A 138 2.17 7.86 5.11
CA ASP A 138 2.43 9.06 5.90
C ASP A 138 1.17 9.61 6.57
N ASP A 139 0.01 9.52 5.90
CA ASP A 139 -1.26 10.09 6.36
C ASP A 139 -2.18 9.10 7.10
N GLN A 140 -1.85 7.80 7.08
CA GLN A 140 -2.76 6.80 7.62
C GLN A 140 -2.11 5.76 8.53
N LEU A 141 -0.79 5.52 8.45
CA LEU A 141 -0.17 4.37 9.11
C LEU A 141 0.25 4.67 10.55
N ALA A 142 -0.08 3.73 11.45
CA ALA A 142 0.38 3.67 12.84
C ALA A 142 0.99 2.29 13.09
N ILE A 143 2.27 2.22 13.43
CA ILE A 143 2.98 0.95 13.66
C ILE A 143 3.06 0.69 15.16
N ILE A 144 2.62 -0.48 15.58
CA ILE A 144 2.60 -0.93 16.99
C ILE A 144 3.20 -2.35 17.12
N PRO A 145 3.51 -2.82 18.34
CA PRO A 145 3.89 -4.21 18.56
C PRO A 145 2.79 -5.18 18.11
N LEU A 146 3.19 -6.32 17.53
CA LEU A 146 2.27 -7.38 17.10
C LEU A 146 1.44 -7.93 18.25
N SER A 147 2.02 -8.05 19.44
CA SER A 147 1.33 -8.47 20.68
C SER A 147 0.19 -7.55 21.03
N THR A 148 0.44 -6.23 21.03
CA THR A 148 -0.58 -5.20 21.28
C THR A 148 -1.67 -5.21 20.21
N ALA A 149 -1.29 -5.38 18.92
CA ALA A 149 -2.26 -5.50 17.84
C ALA A 149 -3.15 -6.73 18.02
N ARG A 150 -2.59 -7.89 18.36
CA ARG A 150 -3.36 -9.12 18.63
C ARG A 150 -4.38 -8.92 19.75
N GLU A 151 -3.96 -8.35 20.86
CA GLU A 151 -4.88 -8.05 21.98
C GLU A 151 -5.98 -7.07 21.56
N MET A 152 -5.62 -5.99 20.86
CA MET A 152 -6.55 -4.93 20.48
C MET A 152 -7.61 -5.43 19.48
N PHE A 153 -7.22 -6.25 18.51
CA PHE A 153 -8.12 -6.79 17.47
C PHE A 153 -8.67 -8.18 17.79
N SER A 154 -8.37 -8.73 18.98
CA SER A 154 -8.81 -10.07 19.40
C SER A 154 -8.37 -11.17 18.44
N TYR A 155 -7.08 -11.13 18.07
CA TYR A 155 -6.39 -12.19 17.33
C TYR A 155 -5.55 -13.04 18.27
N THR A 156 -5.40 -14.33 17.96
CA THR A 156 -4.51 -15.26 18.68
C THR A 156 -3.26 -15.56 17.86
N THR A 157 -3.35 -16.55 16.98
CA THR A 157 -2.29 -16.95 16.05
C THR A 157 -2.46 -16.32 14.66
N GLU A 158 -3.64 -15.75 14.42
CA GLU A 158 -3.96 -15.20 13.11
C GLU A 158 -3.14 -13.93 12.80
N ALA A 159 -2.90 -13.73 11.51
CA ALA A 159 -2.37 -12.50 10.92
C ALA A 159 -3.27 -12.07 9.75
N THR A 160 -3.21 -10.81 9.35
CA THR A 160 -3.94 -10.33 8.17
C THR A 160 -3.10 -10.48 6.90
N ALA A 161 -1.78 -10.41 7.04
CA ALA A 161 -0.84 -10.60 5.95
C ALA A 161 0.50 -11.18 6.47
N ILE A 162 1.27 -11.71 5.54
CA ILE A 162 2.66 -12.12 5.78
C ILE A 162 3.54 -11.34 4.81
N GLU A 163 4.53 -10.67 5.35
CA GLU A 163 5.57 -10.00 4.59
C GLU A 163 6.76 -10.93 4.44
N LEU A 164 7.13 -11.23 3.20
CA LEU A 164 8.29 -12.05 2.88
C LEU A 164 9.39 -11.17 2.31
N ARG A 165 10.57 -11.25 2.89
CA ARG A 165 11.77 -10.67 2.31
C ARG A 165 12.57 -11.75 1.62
N LEU A 166 12.86 -11.56 0.36
CA LEU A 166 13.61 -12.51 -0.44
C LEU A 166 15.11 -12.25 -0.37
N THR A 167 15.90 -13.27 -0.68
CA THR A 167 17.34 -13.12 -0.87
C THR A 167 17.62 -12.26 -2.11
N PRO A 168 18.72 -11.47 -2.14
CA PRO A 168 18.98 -10.54 -3.25
C PRO A 168 19.12 -11.18 -4.63
N THR A 169 19.37 -12.50 -4.67
CA THR A 169 19.54 -13.27 -5.90
C THR A 169 18.24 -13.81 -6.47
N THR A 170 17.13 -13.71 -5.74
CA THR A 170 15.84 -14.30 -6.12
C THR A 170 15.03 -13.33 -6.97
N ASN A 171 14.48 -13.83 -8.08
CA ASN A 171 13.55 -13.07 -8.93
C ASN A 171 12.15 -13.04 -8.27
N GLU A 172 11.68 -11.84 -7.87
CA GLU A 172 10.38 -11.66 -7.20
C GLU A 172 9.20 -12.24 -7.99
N ASN A 173 9.21 -12.10 -9.32
CA ASN A 173 8.09 -12.55 -10.15
C ASN A 173 8.01 -14.08 -10.26
N GLU A 174 9.17 -14.74 -10.38
CA GLU A 174 9.25 -16.20 -10.41
C GLU A 174 8.88 -16.79 -9.04
N PHE A 175 9.39 -16.19 -7.98
CA PHE A 175 9.03 -16.57 -6.62
C PHE A 175 7.53 -16.39 -6.35
N ALA A 176 6.94 -15.26 -6.73
CA ALA A 176 5.51 -15.02 -6.58
C ALA A 176 4.66 -16.04 -7.35
N LYS A 177 5.13 -16.50 -8.53
CA LYS A 177 4.45 -17.57 -9.27
C LYS A 177 4.52 -18.90 -8.54
N LYS A 178 5.72 -19.30 -8.09
CA LYS A 178 5.94 -20.52 -7.29
C LYS A 178 5.08 -20.50 -6.01
N LEU A 179 5.02 -19.36 -5.35
CA LEU A 179 4.23 -19.18 -4.13
C LEU A 179 2.72 -19.30 -4.39
N ARG A 180 2.21 -18.76 -5.51
CA ARG A 180 0.80 -18.93 -5.92
C ARG A 180 0.47 -20.39 -6.22
N GLU A 181 1.37 -21.11 -6.88
CA GLU A 181 1.19 -22.54 -7.17
C GLU A 181 1.16 -23.37 -5.88
N HIS A 182 1.96 -23.01 -4.87
CA HIS A 182 1.99 -23.68 -3.56
C HIS A 182 0.75 -23.40 -2.71
N LEU A 183 0.34 -22.13 -2.62
CA LEU A 183 -0.79 -21.68 -1.77
C LEU A 183 -2.16 -21.85 -2.45
N GLY A 184 -2.20 -22.08 -3.77
CA GLY A 184 -3.43 -22.14 -4.55
C GLY A 184 -4.22 -20.83 -4.56
N ASP A 185 -5.52 -20.93 -4.88
CA ASP A 185 -6.43 -19.79 -5.04
C ASP A 185 -6.98 -19.23 -3.71
N ALA A 186 -6.56 -19.78 -2.57
CA ALA A 186 -7.04 -19.31 -1.26
C ALA A 186 -6.39 -18.01 -0.81
N TYR A 187 -5.20 -17.71 -1.32
CA TYR A 187 -4.37 -16.58 -0.88
C TYR A 187 -4.02 -15.65 -2.03
N ARG A 188 -3.99 -14.34 -1.72
CA ARG A 188 -3.52 -13.32 -2.65
C ARG A 188 -2.02 -13.11 -2.44
N VAL A 189 -1.24 -13.45 -3.44
CA VAL A 189 0.21 -13.16 -3.48
C VAL A 189 0.43 -11.91 -4.33
N ALA A 190 0.99 -10.87 -3.74
CA ALA A 190 1.34 -9.63 -4.42
C ALA A 190 2.82 -9.32 -4.23
N THR A 191 3.52 -8.95 -5.29
CA THR A 191 4.86 -8.38 -5.20
C THR A 191 4.79 -6.94 -4.72
N HIS A 192 5.90 -6.38 -4.24
CA HIS A 192 5.99 -4.98 -3.84
C HIS A 192 5.48 -4.02 -4.93
N MET A 193 5.81 -4.31 -6.19
CA MET A 193 5.31 -3.53 -7.33
C MET A 193 3.80 -3.64 -7.53
N GLN A 194 3.22 -4.81 -7.31
CA GLN A 194 1.77 -5.04 -7.50
C GLN A 194 0.93 -4.49 -6.35
N GLN A 195 1.51 -4.37 -5.16
CA GLN A 195 0.84 -3.79 -3.99
C GLN A 195 0.77 -2.27 -4.07
N ASN A 196 1.68 -1.64 -4.80
CA ASN A 196 1.70 -0.21 -4.97
C ASN A 196 0.72 0.20 -6.08
N ASP A 197 -0.45 0.72 -5.71
CA ASP A 197 -1.49 1.19 -6.64
C ASP A 197 -1.01 2.28 -7.61
N TRP A 198 0.09 2.97 -7.29
CA TRP A 198 0.76 3.92 -8.18
C TRP A 198 1.10 3.32 -9.55
N TYR A 199 1.55 2.06 -9.60
CA TYR A 199 1.87 1.41 -10.88
C TYR A 199 0.65 1.18 -11.76
N LYS A 200 -0.52 0.93 -11.18
CA LYS A 200 -1.77 0.83 -11.94
C LYS A 200 -2.14 2.16 -12.57
N TRP A 201 -2.00 3.27 -11.82
CA TRP A 201 -2.22 4.62 -12.31
C TRP A 201 -1.28 4.99 -13.46
N VAL A 202 0.01 4.69 -13.34
CA VAL A 202 1.01 4.91 -14.40
C VAL A 202 0.68 4.12 -15.67
N GLN A 203 0.17 2.90 -15.55
CA GLN A 203 -0.27 2.13 -16.71
C GLN A 203 -1.49 2.74 -17.40
N ILE A 204 -2.48 3.17 -16.63
CA ILE A 204 -3.67 3.85 -17.17
C ILE A 204 -3.25 5.15 -17.86
N GLU A 205 -2.38 5.94 -17.25
CA GLU A 205 -1.85 7.18 -17.82
C GLU A 205 -1.15 6.95 -19.18
N LYS A 206 -0.32 5.90 -19.28
CA LYS A 206 0.31 5.51 -20.54
C LYS A 206 -0.71 5.18 -21.63
N TRP A 207 -1.76 4.44 -21.31
CA TRP A 207 -2.82 4.11 -22.26
C TRP A 207 -3.59 5.34 -22.71
N ILE A 208 -3.93 6.25 -21.81
CA ILE A 208 -4.61 7.52 -22.13
C ILE A 208 -3.71 8.37 -23.03
N THR A 209 -2.43 8.51 -22.68
CA THR A 209 -1.46 9.27 -23.48
C THR A 209 -1.31 8.68 -24.90
N PHE A 210 -1.19 7.36 -25.02
CA PHE A 210 -1.14 6.69 -26.32
C PHE A 210 -2.39 6.97 -27.15
N LEU A 211 -3.57 6.90 -26.52
CA LEU A 211 -4.83 7.15 -27.20
C LEU A 211 -4.92 8.60 -27.71
N ILE A 212 -4.55 9.58 -26.88
CA ILE A 212 -4.51 11.00 -27.26
C ILE A 212 -3.55 11.22 -28.43
N LEU A 213 -2.33 10.72 -28.34
CA LEU A 213 -1.32 10.82 -29.43
C LEU A 213 -1.82 10.18 -30.74
N SER A 214 -2.51 9.05 -30.64
CA SER A 214 -3.10 8.35 -31.78
C SER A 214 -4.18 9.22 -32.47
N PHE A 215 -5.03 9.88 -31.69
CA PHE A 215 -6.02 10.82 -32.25
C PHE A 215 -5.38 12.04 -32.89
N ILE A 216 -4.36 12.63 -32.28
CA ILE A 216 -3.62 13.77 -32.84
C ILE A 216 -2.99 13.37 -34.18
N LEU A 217 -2.36 12.20 -34.23
CA LEU A 217 -1.76 11.67 -35.46
C LEU A 217 -2.81 11.44 -36.55
N MET A 218 -3.97 10.91 -36.19
CA MET A 218 -5.09 10.70 -37.11
C MET A 218 -5.55 12.03 -37.74
N ILE A 219 -5.78 13.06 -36.90
CA ILE A 219 -6.19 14.39 -37.37
C ILE A 219 -5.12 15.01 -38.27
N ALA A 220 -3.85 14.90 -37.90
CA ALA A 220 -2.74 15.39 -38.73
C ALA A 220 -2.70 14.68 -40.09
N THR A 221 -2.91 13.37 -40.13
CA THR A 221 -2.95 12.58 -41.36
C THR A 221 -4.10 13.03 -42.26
N PHE A 222 -5.30 13.23 -41.72
CA PHE A 222 -6.43 13.76 -42.51
C PHE A 222 -6.16 15.15 -43.08
N ASN A 223 -5.53 16.05 -42.33
CA ASN A 223 -5.13 17.36 -42.82
C ASN A 223 -4.13 17.28 -43.96
N VAL A 224 -3.13 16.39 -43.86
CA VAL A 224 -2.15 16.17 -44.91
C VAL A 224 -2.81 15.59 -46.18
N ILE A 225 -3.70 14.61 -46.03
CA ILE A 225 -4.43 14.01 -47.17
C ILE A 225 -5.30 15.09 -47.86
N GLY A 226 -5.98 15.95 -47.06
CA GLY A 226 -6.79 17.05 -47.61
C GLY A 226 -5.94 18.04 -48.41
N ALA A 227 -4.79 18.47 -47.87
CA ALA A 227 -3.87 19.37 -48.56
C ALA A 227 -3.31 18.79 -49.85
N LEU A 228 -2.87 17.49 -49.80
CA LEU A 228 -2.37 16.79 -50.96
C LEU A 228 -3.45 16.60 -52.04
N SER A 229 -4.68 16.27 -51.63
CA SER A 229 -5.79 16.09 -52.57
C SER A 229 -6.10 17.40 -53.35
N MET A 230 -6.08 18.53 -52.63
CA MET A 230 -6.27 19.84 -53.27
C MET A 230 -5.14 20.18 -54.26
N LEU A 231 -3.89 19.91 -53.84
CA LEU A 231 -2.72 20.14 -54.68
C LEU A 231 -2.74 19.27 -55.97
N ILE A 232 -3.18 18.02 -55.86
CA ILE A 232 -3.34 17.11 -57.00
C ILE A 232 -4.41 17.63 -57.97
N VAL A 233 -5.54 18.11 -57.45
CA VAL A 233 -6.60 18.65 -58.29
C VAL A 233 -6.16 19.90 -59.05
N ASP A 234 -5.46 20.84 -58.37
CA ASP A 234 -4.90 22.03 -59.02
C ASP A 234 -3.86 21.66 -60.07
N LYS A 235 -2.94 20.73 -59.80
CA LYS A 235 -1.96 20.28 -60.77
C LYS A 235 -2.58 19.58 -61.96
N LYS A 236 -3.63 18.80 -61.74
CA LYS A 236 -4.35 18.16 -62.83
C LYS A 236 -4.97 19.19 -63.78
N ARG A 237 -5.55 20.27 -63.28
CA ARG A 237 -6.09 21.39 -64.05
C ARG A 237 -5.00 22.08 -64.89
N ASP A 238 -3.81 22.29 -64.33
CA ASP A 238 -2.67 22.88 -65.03
C ASP A 238 -2.20 21.97 -66.19
N ILE A 239 -2.12 20.66 -65.94
CA ILE A 239 -1.77 19.66 -66.93
C ILE A 239 -2.78 19.60 -68.05
N ASP A 240 -4.08 19.59 -67.77
CA ASP A 240 -5.17 19.61 -68.77
C ASP A 240 -5.09 20.90 -69.65
N THR A 241 -4.73 22.03 -69.03
CA THR A 241 -4.54 23.30 -69.78
C THR A 241 -3.34 23.24 -70.70
N LEU A 242 -2.20 22.68 -70.24
CA LEU A 242 -0.99 22.50 -71.07
C LEU A 242 -1.22 21.53 -72.22
N GLN A 243 -1.93 20.42 -71.99
CA GLN A 243 -2.29 19.47 -73.06
C GLN A 243 -3.19 20.13 -74.11
N ASN A 244 -4.14 20.99 -73.75
CA ASN A 244 -4.98 21.72 -74.68
C ASN A 244 -4.21 22.80 -75.47
N LEU A 245 -3.06 23.25 -74.99
CA LEU A 245 -2.16 24.17 -75.66
C LEU A 245 -1.12 23.45 -76.56
N GLY A 246 -1.13 22.10 -76.63
CA GLY A 246 -0.31 21.34 -77.52
C GLY A 246 1.08 20.96 -76.96
N ALA A 247 1.26 20.91 -75.65
CA ALA A 247 2.46 20.47 -74.99
C ALA A 247 2.43 18.94 -74.71
#